data_50c091710d7765580514f997ea1f0fc6
#
_entry.id   50c091710d7765580514f997ea1f0fc6
#
_cell.length_a   1.000
_cell.length_b   1.000
_cell.length_c   1.000
_cell.angle_alpha   90.00
_cell.angle_beta   90.00
_cell.angle_gamma   90.00
#
_symmetry.space_group_name_H-M   'P 1'
#
loop_
_entity.id
_entity.type
_entity.pdbx_description
1 polymer ?
#
loop_
_entity_poly.entity_id
_entity_poly.type
_entity_poly.pdbx_seq_one_letter_code
_entity_poly.pdbx_strand_id
1 'polypeptide(L)'
;MSLYRDQAIVLRTQKLGEADRIITLFTKDHGRIKAVAKGVRRTKSRFGARLEPASYVDLQLYTGRTFDTITQVVSIENYGDVLSSDYQSWTVASAILEAAERFTQAEHEPALQQYLLVSGSLKALAEKRYDASLILDAYLLRSLSVAGYAPSLTICSRCDAPGPHKFFSLQGGGSVCITCKPSASASPSPVTLELMANLLTGDWDQAQLSEPKNRSEASGLIAAYLQWHLERGLRSLPLVERVSRG
;
A
#
# COMPACT_ATOMS: atom_id res chain seq x y z
N MET A 1 13.74 27.01 -12.82
CA MET A 1 12.74 25.97 -13.12
C MET A 1 13.39 25.00 -14.06
N SER A 2 13.59 23.75 -13.65
CA SER A 2 14.17 22.70 -14.50
C SER A 2 13.06 21.78 -15.02
N LEU A 3 13.27 21.25 -16.22
CA LEU A 3 12.43 20.22 -16.81
C LEU A 3 13.01 18.86 -16.45
N TYR A 4 12.20 17.92 -15.98
CA TYR A 4 12.62 16.56 -15.70
C TYR A 4 11.54 15.57 -16.12
N ARG A 5 11.91 14.29 -16.16
CA ARG A 5 11.04 13.18 -16.52
C ARG A 5 11.11 12.09 -15.47
N ASP A 6 9.97 11.47 -15.16
CA ASP A 6 9.89 10.36 -14.21
C ASP A 6 8.68 9.47 -14.48
N GLN A 7 8.77 8.23 -14.06
CA GLN A 7 7.63 7.31 -14.00
C GLN A 7 6.93 7.43 -12.65
N ALA A 8 5.60 7.40 -12.66
CA ALA A 8 4.84 7.59 -11.44
C ALA A 8 3.56 6.76 -11.38
N ILE A 9 3.16 6.43 -10.15
CA ILE A 9 1.81 5.98 -9.82
C ILE A 9 1.02 7.20 -9.32
N VAL A 10 -0.18 7.40 -9.87
CA VAL A 10 -1.10 8.43 -9.39
C VAL A 10 -1.75 7.93 -8.09
N LEU A 11 -1.43 8.57 -6.96
CA LEU A 11 -1.99 8.20 -5.66
C LEU A 11 -3.36 8.85 -5.44
N ARG A 12 -3.47 10.15 -5.73
CA ARG A 12 -4.67 10.93 -5.44
C ARG A 12 -4.79 12.17 -6.33
N THR A 13 -6.02 12.60 -6.55
CA THR A 13 -6.32 13.85 -7.25
C THR A 13 -7.16 14.79 -6.40
N GLN A 14 -6.91 16.09 -6.48
CA GLN A 14 -7.67 17.13 -5.80
C GLN A 14 -8.04 18.25 -6.79
N LYS A 15 -9.25 18.79 -6.69
CA LYS A 15 -9.67 19.94 -7.53
C LYS A 15 -8.84 21.17 -7.15
N LEU A 16 -8.40 21.91 -8.16
CA LEU A 16 -7.74 23.21 -8.02
C LEU A 16 -8.45 24.20 -8.97
N GLY A 17 -9.20 25.12 -8.39
CA GLY A 17 -10.06 26.02 -9.20
C GLY A 17 -11.05 25.26 -10.07
N GLU A 18 -11.40 25.85 -11.23
CA GLU A 18 -12.44 25.31 -12.12
C GLU A 18 -11.94 24.21 -13.07
N ALA A 19 -10.73 24.35 -13.59
CA ALA A 19 -10.24 23.54 -14.70
C ALA A 19 -9.05 22.63 -14.34
N ASP A 20 -8.38 22.88 -13.23
CA ASP A 20 -7.12 22.24 -12.86
C ASP A 20 -7.32 21.20 -11.76
N ARG A 21 -6.29 20.36 -11.56
CA ARG A 21 -6.17 19.47 -10.40
C ARG A 21 -4.75 19.48 -9.86
N ILE A 22 -4.61 19.29 -8.55
CA ILE A 22 -3.38 18.86 -7.91
C ILE A 22 -3.38 17.35 -7.94
N ILE A 23 -2.31 16.78 -8.47
CA ILE A 23 -2.09 15.34 -8.57
C ILE A 23 -0.99 14.96 -7.57
N THR A 24 -1.29 14.07 -6.62
CA THR A 24 -0.30 13.46 -5.75
C THR A 24 0.25 12.24 -6.50
N LEU A 25 1.54 12.27 -6.77
CA LEU A 25 2.27 11.26 -7.54
C LEU A 25 3.28 10.58 -6.63
N PHE A 26 3.42 9.26 -6.76
CA PHE A 26 4.56 8.55 -6.23
C PHE A 26 5.47 8.19 -7.39
N THR A 27 6.57 8.92 -7.49
CA THR A 27 7.53 8.80 -8.58
C THR A 27 8.65 7.82 -8.23
N LYS A 28 9.26 7.27 -9.26
CA LYS A 28 10.32 6.27 -9.12
C LYS A 28 11.60 6.89 -8.55
N ASP A 29 12.00 8.05 -9.08
CA ASP A 29 13.32 8.63 -8.80
C ASP A 29 13.28 9.84 -7.87
N HIS A 30 12.10 10.50 -7.71
CA HIS A 30 11.94 11.71 -6.89
C HIS A 30 10.99 11.51 -5.70
N GLY A 31 10.57 10.27 -5.39
CA GLY A 31 9.67 9.98 -4.27
C GLY A 31 8.26 10.55 -4.46
N ARG A 32 7.60 10.93 -3.38
CA ARG A 32 6.26 11.52 -3.47
C ARG A 32 6.34 13.01 -3.80
N ILE A 33 5.60 13.41 -4.84
CA ILE A 33 5.50 14.81 -5.27
C ILE A 33 4.05 15.23 -5.45
N LYS A 34 3.80 16.53 -5.44
CA LYS A 34 2.54 17.13 -5.85
C LYS A 34 2.76 18.00 -7.09
N ALA A 35 1.95 17.77 -8.11
CA ALA A 35 2.05 18.50 -9.36
C ALA A 35 0.69 19.00 -9.84
N VAL A 36 0.66 20.17 -10.49
CA VAL A 36 -0.54 20.74 -11.08
C VAL A 36 -0.70 20.25 -12.51
N ALA A 37 -1.87 19.69 -12.81
CA ALA A 37 -2.33 19.36 -14.16
C ALA A 37 -3.29 20.46 -14.65
N LYS A 38 -2.76 21.43 -15.41
CA LYS A 38 -3.54 22.59 -15.91
C LYS A 38 -4.54 22.16 -16.97
N GLY A 39 -5.79 22.56 -16.83
CA GLY A 39 -6.86 22.27 -17.78
C GLY A 39 -7.29 20.81 -17.84
N VAL A 40 -6.89 19.96 -16.87
CA VAL A 40 -7.20 18.51 -16.88
C VAL A 40 -8.70 18.22 -16.85
N ARG A 41 -9.52 19.11 -16.27
CA ARG A 41 -10.97 18.96 -16.16
C ARG A 41 -11.75 19.49 -17.38
N ARG A 42 -11.08 20.08 -18.36
CA ARG A 42 -11.72 20.54 -19.58
C ARG A 42 -12.12 19.36 -20.47
N THR A 43 -13.25 19.43 -21.16
CA THR A 43 -13.76 18.38 -22.05
C THR A 43 -12.74 17.94 -23.11
N LYS A 44 -11.94 18.86 -23.62
CA LYS A 44 -10.86 18.62 -24.59
C LYS A 44 -9.48 18.61 -23.89
N SER A 45 -9.39 18.02 -22.69
CA SER A 45 -8.12 17.94 -21.98
C SER A 45 -7.13 17.05 -22.73
N ARG A 46 -5.89 17.55 -22.89
CA ARG A 46 -4.78 16.74 -23.44
C ARG A 46 -4.34 15.59 -22.51
N PHE A 47 -4.74 15.62 -21.24
CA PHE A 47 -4.39 14.60 -20.27
C PHE A 47 -5.38 13.42 -20.26
N GLY A 48 -6.67 13.69 -20.59
CA GLY A 48 -7.72 12.67 -20.54
C GLY A 48 -7.80 12.00 -19.15
N ALA A 49 -8.07 10.71 -19.13
CA ALA A 49 -8.15 9.91 -17.90
C ALA A 49 -6.78 9.43 -17.35
N ARG A 50 -5.65 9.81 -17.99
CA ARG A 50 -4.32 9.30 -17.63
C ARG A 50 -3.84 9.68 -16.23
N LEU A 51 -4.46 10.68 -15.60
CA LEU A 51 -4.09 11.19 -14.28
C LEU A 51 -5.13 10.84 -13.19
N GLU A 52 -5.95 9.83 -13.42
CA GLU A 52 -6.84 9.29 -12.39
C GLU A 52 -6.07 8.34 -11.44
N PRO A 53 -6.55 8.13 -10.20
CA PRO A 53 -5.89 7.25 -9.24
C PRO A 53 -5.62 5.85 -9.78
N ALA A 54 -4.52 5.23 -9.35
CA ALA A 54 -3.99 3.95 -9.83
C ALA A 54 -3.50 3.93 -11.30
N SER A 55 -3.44 5.07 -11.99
CA SER A 55 -2.76 5.15 -13.27
C SER A 55 -1.24 5.07 -13.09
N TYR A 56 -0.57 4.26 -13.91
CA TYR A 56 0.88 4.19 -14.01
C TYR A 56 1.32 4.93 -15.27
N VAL A 57 2.11 5.97 -15.11
CA VAL A 57 2.38 6.97 -16.16
C VAL A 57 3.85 7.34 -16.24
N ASP A 58 4.27 7.74 -17.43
CA ASP A 58 5.53 8.45 -17.69
C ASP A 58 5.21 9.94 -17.85
N LEU A 59 5.88 10.77 -17.10
CA LEU A 59 5.58 12.20 -16.95
C LEU A 59 6.77 13.06 -17.32
N GLN A 60 6.46 14.20 -17.93
CA GLN A 60 7.38 15.32 -18.03
C GLN A 60 6.86 16.47 -17.15
N LEU A 61 7.73 16.97 -16.28
CA LEU A 61 7.38 17.96 -15.26
C LEU A 61 8.34 19.15 -15.28
N TYR A 62 7.82 20.32 -14.96
CA TYR A 62 8.61 21.49 -14.56
C TYR A 62 8.63 21.61 -13.05
N THR A 63 9.83 21.77 -12.48
CA THR A 63 10.00 22.05 -11.04
C THR A 63 9.36 23.40 -10.68
N GLY A 64 8.44 23.39 -9.74
CA GLY A 64 7.80 24.56 -9.18
C GLY A 64 8.30 24.90 -7.79
N ARG A 65 7.88 26.03 -7.23
CA ARG A 65 8.21 26.43 -5.86
C ARG A 65 7.39 25.69 -4.81
N THR A 66 6.12 25.45 -5.09
CA THR A 66 5.18 24.77 -4.17
C THR A 66 4.67 23.46 -4.79
N PHE A 67 4.33 23.49 -6.05
CA PHE A 67 3.87 22.35 -6.84
C PHE A 67 4.62 22.34 -8.16
N ASP A 68 4.99 21.16 -8.60
CA ASP A 68 5.49 20.96 -9.95
C ASP A 68 4.35 21.15 -10.98
N THR A 69 4.67 21.25 -12.25
CA THR A 69 3.67 21.37 -13.31
C THR A 69 3.84 20.22 -14.31
N ILE A 70 2.79 19.44 -14.51
CA ILE A 70 2.78 18.37 -15.51
C ILE A 70 2.65 19.02 -16.90
N THR A 71 3.62 18.74 -17.78
CA THR A 71 3.65 19.21 -19.16
C THR A 71 3.22 18.16 -20.15
N GLN A 72 3.65 16.89 -19.91
CA GLN A 72 3.29 15.75 -20.75
C GLN A 72 2.98 14.54 -19.87
N VAL A 73 2.13 13.66 -20.37
CA VAL A 73 1.81 12.36 -19.74
C VAL A 73 1.60 11.31 -20.82
N VAL A 74 2.23 10.16 -20.60
CA VAL A 74 2.03 8.95 -21.41
C VAL A 74 1.62 7.84 -20.46
N SER A 75 0.54 7.12 -20.76
CA SER A 75 0.15 5.95 -19.98
C SER A 75 1.14 4.82 -20.23
N ILE A 76 1.64 4.21 -19.15
CA ILE A 76 2.34 2.94 -19.18
C ILE A 76 1.31 1.85 -18.98
N GLU A 77 0.51 1.96 -17.91
CA GLU A 77 -0.60 1.06 -17.60
C GLU A 77 -1.75 1.85 -16.96
N ASN A 78 -2.98 1.47 -17.21
CA ASN A 78 -4.15 2.08 -16.59
C ASN A 78 -4.85 1.08 -15.67
N TYR A 79 -4.25 0.81 -14.51
CA TYR A 79 -4.84 -0.10 -13.52
C TYR A 79 -6.18 0.40 -13.00
N GLY A 80 -6.38 1.72 -12.92
CA GLY A 80 -7.61 2.33 -12.43
C GLY A 80 -8.85 1.89 -13.19
N ASP A 81 -8.79 1.79 -14.52
CA ASP A 81 -9.92 1.35 -15.34
C ASP A 81 -10.29 -0.12 -15.07
N VAL A 82 -9.27 -0.99 -14.98
CA VAL A 82 -9.48 -2.42 -14.68
C VAL A 82 -10.04 -2.61 -13.27
N LEU A 83 -9.41 -1.95 -12.28
CA LEU A 83 -9.75 -2.13 -10.87
C LEU A 83 -11.10 -1.51 -10.48
N SER A 84 -11.51 -0.42 -11.14
CA SER A 84 -12.80 0.23 -10.87
C SER A 84 -14.02 -0.58 -11.33
N SER A 85 -13.82 -1.60 -12.17
CA SER A 85 -14.89 -2.50 -12.60
C SER A 85 -15.36 -3.47 -11.51
N ASP A 86 -14.57 -3.66 -10.45
CA ASP A 86 -14.86 -4.53 -9.32
C ASP A 86 -14.67 -3.81 -7.99
N TYR A 87 -15.72 -3.79 -7.17
CA TYR A 87 -15.73 -3.05 -5.90
C TYR A 87 -14.61 -3.51 -4.95
N GLN A 88 -14.40 -4.82 -4.82
CA GLN A 88 -13.37 -5.36 -3.94
C GLN A 88 -11.96 -4.94 -4.41
N SER A 89 -11.67 -5.10 -5.67
CA SER A 89 -10.38 -4.69 -6.27
C SER A 89 -10.15 -3.18 -6.10
N TRP A 90 -11.18 -2.36 -6.30
CA TRP A 90 -11.06 -0.91 -6.14
C TRP A 90 -10.82 -0.48 -4.70
N THR A 91 -11.51 -1.09 -3.73
CA THR A 91 -11.31 -0.76 -2.31
C THR A 91 -9.93 -1.19 -1.82
N VAL A 92 -9.43 -2.34 -2.27
CA VAL A 92 -8.06 -2.80 -2.01
C VAL A 92 -7.04 -1.85 -2.63
N ALA A 93 -7.20 -1.48 -3.91
CA ALA A 93 -6.33 -0.52 -4.57
C ALA A 93 -6.31 0.83 -3.83
N SER A 94 -7.47 1.32 -3.41
CA SER A 94 -7.59 2.57 -2.63
C SER A 94 -6.83 2.48 -1.31
N ALA A 95 -6.86 1.32 -0.63
CA ALA A 95 -6.11 1.10 0.60
C ALA A 95 -4.60 1.06 0.35
N ILE A 96 -4.15 0.43 -0.75
CA ILE A 96 -2.74 0.44 -1.17
C ILE A 96 -2.26 1.87 -1.45
N LEU A 97 -3.02 2.66 -2.21
CA LEU A 97 -2.66 4.04 -2.56
C LEU A 97 -2.61 4.95 -1.31
N GLU A 98 -3.58 4.82 -0.40
CA GLU A 98 -3.59 5.57 0.86
C GLU A 98 -2.40 5.17 1.74
N ALA A 99 -2.10 3.88 1.85
CA ALA A 99 -0.95 3.41 2.62
C ALA A 99 0.38 3.92 2.02
N ALA A 100 0.52 3.91 0.69
CA ALA A 100 1.68 4.48 0.00
C ALA A 100 1.89 5.95 0.35
N GLU A 101 0.82 6.76 0.37
CA GLU A 101 0.88 8.17 0.77
C GLU A 101 1.32 8.32 2.24
N ARG A 102 0.96 7.36 3.12
CA ARG A 102 1.35 7.35 4.53
C ARG A 102 2.80 6.93 4.76
N PHE A 103 3.29 5.94 4.03
CA PHE A 103 4.68 5.49 4.13
C PHE A 103 5.69 6.45 3.51
N THR A 104 5.24 7.40 2.68
CA THR A 104 6.08 8.38 1.99
C THR A 104 5.74 9.82 2.42
N GLN A 105 5.84 10.12 3.71
CA GLN A 105 5.40 11.43 4.25
C GLN A 105 6.27 12.59 3.77
N ALA A 106 7.57 12.41 3.66
CA ALA A 106 8.47 13.42 3.11
C ALA A 106 8.28 13.53 1.58
N GLU A 107 8.11 14.78 1.09
CA GLU A 107 8.04 15.05 -0.34
C GLU A 107 9.44 15.16 -0.93
N HIS A 108 9.60 14.75 -2.19
CA HIS A 108 10.88 14.76 -2.92
C HIS A 108 11.97 13.87 -2.29
N GLU A 109 11.60 12.87 -1.51
CA GLU A 109 12.52 11.90 -0.93
C GLU A 109 12.36 10.55 -1.66
N PRO A 110 13.39 10.08 -2.41
CA PRO A 110 13.33 8.82 -3.14
C PRO A 110 13.06 7.64 -2.21
N ALA A 111 12.12 6.78 -2.59
CA ALA A 111 11.73 5.59 -1.83
C ALA A 111 11.46 4.40 -2.77
N LEU A 112 12.51 3.98 -3.52
CA LEU A 112 12.40 3.00 -4.59
C LEU A 112 11.77 1.68 -4.15
N GLN A 113 12.11 1.16 -2.97
CA GLN A 113 11.54 -0.10 -2.47
C GLN A 113 10.02 0.02 -2.25
N GLN A 114 9.56 1.12 -1.63
CA GLN A 114 8.12 1.40 -1.47
C GLN A 114 7.44 1.56 -2.83
N TYR A 115 8.07 2.26 -3.78
CA TYR A 115 7.56 2.42 -5.14
C TYR A 115 7.35 1.08 -5.85
N LEU A 116 8.32 0.18 -5.77
CA LEU A 116 8.23 -1.16 -6.36
C LEU A 116 7.12 -2.00 -5.71
N LEU A 117 6.92 -1.88 -4.40
CA LEU A 117 5.83 -2.56 -3.68
C LEU A 117 4.46 -2.09 -4.17
N VAL A 118 4.25 -0.78 -4.29
CA VAL A 118 2.98 -0.22 -4.81
C VAL A 118 2.73 -0.69 -6.24
N SER A 119 3.71 -0.51 -7.13
CA SER A 119 3.60 -0.87 -8.54
C SER A 119 3.31 -2.38 -8.71
N GLY A 120 4.07 -3.23 -8.01
CA GLY A 120 3.88 -4.68 -8.05
C GLY A 120 2.52 -5.13 -7.51
N SER A 121 2.04 -4.51 -6.44
CA SER A 121 0.74 -4.84 -5.82
C SER A 121 -0.43 -4.44 -6.72
N LEU A 122 -0.39 -3.24 -7.32
CA LEU A 122 -1.43 -2.81 -8.28
C LEU A 122 -1.46 -3.70 -9.52
N LYS A 123 -0.28 -4.09 -10.02
CA LYS A 123 -0.18 -5.02 -11.15
C LYS A 123 -0.76 -6.38 -10.81
N ALA A 124 -0.36 -6.98 -9.68
CA ALA A 124 -0.87 -8.28 -9.25
C ALA A 124 -2.40 -8.28 -9.04
N LEU A 125 -2.93 -7.16 -8.51
CA LEU A 125 -4.36 -6.96 -8.30
C LEU A 125 -5.12 -6.84 -9.64
N ALA A 126 -4.61 -6.06 -10.59
CA ALA A 126 -5.21 -5.89 -11.91
C ALA A 126 -5.18 -7.19 -12.73
N GLU A 127 -4.12 -7.97 -12.62
CA GLU A 127 -3.98 -9.29 -13.24
C GLU A 127 -4.77 -10.40 -12.50
N LYS A 128 -5.39 -10.09 -11.34
CA LYS A 128 -6.09 -11.06 -10.47
C LYS A 128 -5.22 -12.27 -10.14
N ARG A 129 -3.92 -12.03 -9.94
CA ARG A 129 -2.92 -13.08 -9.75
C ARG A 129 -3.13 -13.87 -8.46
N TYR A 130 -3.60 -13.19 -7.41
CA TYR A 130 -3.88 -13.74 -6.09
C TYR A 130 -5.16 -13.11 -5.53
N ASP A 131 -5.66 -13.66 -4.42
CA ASP A 131 -6.77 -13.06 -3.67
C ASP A 131 -6.45 -11.60 -3.29
N ALA A 132 -7.40 -10.70 -3.52
CA ALA A 132 -7.21 -9.27 -3.32
C ALA A 132 -6.85 -8.91 -1.86
N SER A 133 -7.43 -9.60 -0.89
CA SER A 133 -7.14 -9.37 0.53
C SER A 133 -5.71 -9.79 0.89
N LEU A 134 -5.23 -10.90 0.34
CA LEU A 134 -3.85 -11.36 0.54
C LEU A 134 -2.83 -10.42 -0.10
N ILE A 135 -3.15 -9.84 -1.27
CA ILE A 135 -2.31 -8.81 -1.92
C ILE A 135 -2.17 -7.59 -1.00
N LEU A 136 -3.29 -7.11 -0.44
CA LEU A 136 -3.26 -5.98 0.50
C LEU A 136 -2.43 -6.28 1.73
N ASP A 137 -2.68 -7.41 2.38
CA ASP A 137 -2.00 -7.80 3.61
C ASP A 137 -0.49 -7.99 3.40
N ALA A 138 -0.09 -8.62 2.28
CA ALA A 138 1.32 -8.73 1.89
C ALA A 138 1.95 -7.36 1.62
N TYR A 139 1.24 -6.46 0.93
CA TYR A 139 1.69 -5.10 0.69
C TYR A 139 1.93 -4.34 2.00
N LEU A 140 0.96 -4.38 2.94
CA LEU A 140 1.07 -3.70 4.22
C LEU A 140 2.23 -4.22 5.06
N LEU A 141 2.38 -5.55 5.18
CA LEU A 141 3.49 -6.17 5.92
C LEU A 141 4.85 -5.81 5.35
N ARG A 142 5.01 -5.86 4.03
CA ARG A 142 6.27 -5.53 3.36
C ARG A 142 6.58 -4.04 3.41
N SER A 143 5.56 -3.18 3.30
CA SER A 143 5.74 -1.74 3.45
C SER A 143 6.16 -1.37 4.86
N LEU A 144 5.61 -2.01 5.89
CA LEU A 144 6.07 -1.90 7.27
C LEU A 144 7.52 -2.37 7.41
N SER A 145 7.89 -3.49 6.78
CA SER A 145 9.27 -4.00 6.80
C SER A 145 10.26 -3.01 6.18
N VAL A 146 9.94 -2.45 5.01
CA VAL A 146 10.76 -1.42 4.35
C VAL A 146 10.88 -0.15 5.21
N ALA A 147 9.83 0.19 5.96
CA ALA A 147 9.84 1.32 6.91
C ALA A 147 10.58 1.02 8.23
N GLY A 148 11.17 -0.18 8.39
CA GLY A 148 11.90 -0.56 9.61
C GLY A 148 11.03 -1.18 10.71
N TYR A 149 9.77 -1.50 10.42
CA TYR A 149 8.81 -2.07 11.36
C TYR A 149 8.42 -3.52 11.00
N ALA A 150 9.37 -4.32 10.53
CA ALA A 150 9.11 -5.73 10.23
C ALA A 150 8.65 -6.48 11.49
N PRO A 151 7.45 -7.12 11.50
CA PRO A 151 7.07 -7.93 12.64
C PRO A 151 7.93 -9.20 12.73
N SER A 152 8.38 -9.55 13.93
CA SER A 152 8.95 -10.88 14.18
C SER A 152 7.83 -11.91 14.20
N LEU A 153 7.91 -12.94 13.36
CA LEU A 153 6.84 -13.95 13.23
C LEU A 153 7.29 -15.35 13.58
N THR A 154 8.59 -15.64 13.49
CA THR A 154 9.17 -16.98 13.69
C THR A 154 9.94 -17.14 14.99
N ILE A 155 10.44 -16.04 15.54
CA ILE A 155 11.17 -16.00 16.82
C ILE A 155 10.51 -15.03 17.77
N CYS A 156 10.84 -15.11 19.05
CA CYS A 156 10.37 -14.12 20.03
C CYS A 156 11.03 -12.77 19.79
N SER A 157 10.24 -11.72 19.56
CA SER A 157 10.73 -10.36 19.31
C SER A 157 11.49 -9.72 20.48
N ARG A 158 11.50 -10.34 21.66
CA ARG A 158 12.15 -9.83 22.86
C ARG A 158 13.41 -10.59 23.32
N CYS A 159 13.43 -11.91 23.12
CA CYS A 159 14.54 -12.74 23.62
C CYS A 159 15.07 -13.70 22.57
N ASP A 160 14.64 -13.57 21.32
CA ASP A 160 15.04 -14.36 20.16
C ASP A 160 14.84 -15.89 20.31
N ALA A 161 14.09 -16.32 21.34
CA ALA A 161 13.75 -17.74 21.48
C ALA A 161 13.05 -18.24 20.21
N PRO A 162 13.44 -19.41 19.68
CA PRO A 162 12.83 -19.96 18.49
C PRO A 162 11.36 -20.32 18.72
N GLY A 163 10.52 -20.07 17.70
CA GLY A 163 9.09 -20.40 17.72
C GLY A 163 8.79 -21.85 17.37
N PRO A 164 7.52 -22.18 17.15
CA PRO A 164 6.39 -21.25 17.02
C PRO A 164 5.90 -20.68 18.36
N HIS A 165 5.44 -19.42 18.36
CA HIS A 165 4.88 -18.76 19.54
C HIS A 165 3.36 -18.59 19.40
N LYS A 166 2.66 -18.50 20.55
CA LYS A 166 1.19 -18.38 20.61
C LYS A 166 0.70 -16.95 20.79
N PHE A 167 1.61 -16.00 21.05
CA PHE A 167 1.23 -14.64 21.39
C PHE A 167 1.83 -13.65 20.38
N PHE A 168 1.07 -12.61 20.08
CA PHE A 168 1.49 -11.51 19.24
C PHE A 168 1.30 -10.18 20.00
N SER A 169 2.36 -9.38 20.07
CA SER A 169 2.35 -8.11 20.77
C SER A 169 2.64 -6.96 19.78
N LEU A 170 1.71 -6.00 19.67
CA LEU A 170 1.91 -4.79 18.87
C LEU A 170 3.12 -4.01 19.39
N GLN A 171 3.14 -3.74 20.71
CA GLN A 171 4.23 -3.04 21.39
C GLN A 171 5.55 -3.82 21.34
N GLY A 172 5.47 -5.14 21.35
CA GLY A 172 6.64 -6.02 21.32
C GLY A 172 7.23 -6.18 19.93
N GLY A 173 6.58 -5.73 18.90
CA GLY A 173 7.08 -5.84 17.52
C GLY A 173 6.87 -7.23 16.89
N GLY A 174 5.84 -8.00 17.31
CA GLY A 174 5.55 -9.30 16.71
C GLY A 174 5.27 -10.43 17.70
N SER A 175 5.66 -11.65 17.33
CA SER A 175 5.50 -12.85 18.14
C SER A 175 6.33 -12.80 19.42
N VAL A 176 5.75 -13.23 20.54
CA VAL A 176 6.40 -13.26 21.84
C VAL A 176 6.18 -14.60 22.55
N CYS A 177 7.19 -15.08 23.25
CA CYS A 177 7.09 -16.30 24.07
C CYS A 177 6.27 -16.04 25.33
N ILE A 178 5.89 -17.12 26.03
CA ILE A 178 5.08 -17.04 27.25
C ILE A 178 5.73 -16.20 28.35
N THR A 179 7.05 -16.22 28.43
CA THR A 179 7.83 -15.47 29.44
C THR A 179 7.89 -13.99 29.14
N CYS A 180 7.96 -13.62 27.86
CA CYS A 180 8.14 -12.23 27.42
C CYS A 180 6.82 -11.51 27.09
N LYS A 181 5.69 -12.22 27.08
CA LYS A 181 4.41 -11.65 26.65
C LYS A 181 3.94 -10.53 27.58
N PRO A 182 3.61 -9.33 27.05
CA PRO A 182 2.86 -8.33 27.81
C PRO A 182 1.40 -8.78 28.06
N SER A 183 0.73 -8.16 29.04
CA SER A 183 -0.69 -8.46 29.37
C SER A 183 -1.62 -8.27 28.18
N ALA A 184 -1.39 -7.27 27.36
CA ALA A 184 -2.21 -6.90 26.18
C ALA A 184 -1.77 -7.63 24.89
N SER A 185 -1.24 -8.86 24.97
CA SER A 185 -0.88 -9.65 23.79
C SER A 185 -2.10 -10.37 23.22
N ALA A 186 -2.24 -10.35 21.90
CA ALA A 186 -3.19 -11.19 21.17
C ALA A 186 -2.73 -12.65 21.20
N SER A 187 -3.65 -13.59 21.01
CA SER A 187 -3.39 -15.04 20.94
C SER A 187 -3.94 -15.61 19.64
N PRO A 188 -3.35 -15.24 18.49
CA PRO A 188 -3.81 -15.72 17.20
C PRO A 188 -3.57 -17.22 17.03
N SER A 189 -4.29 -17.81 16.05
CA SER A 189 -4.00 -19.15 15.59
C SER A 189 -2.54 -19.25 15.09
N PRO A 190 -1.80 -20.35 15.38
CA PRO A 190 -0.47 -20.57 14.82
C PRO A 190 -0.46 -20.48 13.27
N VAL A 191 -1.48 -21.00 12.62
CA VAL A 191 -1.64 -20.92 11.15
C VAL A 191 -1.77 -19.47 10.66
N THR A 192 -2.34 -18.59 11.48
CA THR A 192 -2.43 -17.15 11.17
C THR A 192 -1.07 -16.47 11.17
N LEU A 193 -0.22 -16.79 12.14
CA LEU A 193 1.16 -16.28 12.19
C LEU A 193 2.01 -16.83 11.04
N GLU A 194 1.82 -18.09 10.67
CA GLU A 194 2.45 -18.70 9.51
C GLU A 194 2.00 -18.03 8.21
N LEU A 195 0.70 -17.78 8.04
CA LEU A 195 0.18 -17.00 6.90
C LEU A 195 0.84 -15.61 6.81
N MET A 196 0.94 -14.89 7.93
CA MET A 196 1.62 -13.58 7.94
C MET A 196 3.10 -13.70 7.54
N ALA A 197 3.80 -14.77 7.97
CA ALA A 197 5.17 -15.03 7.57
C ALA A 197 5.28 -15.30 6.06
N ASN A 198 4.41 -16.15 5.51
CA ASN A 198 4.34 -16.44 4.08
C ASN A 198 4.05 -15.19 3.23
N LEU A 199 3.14 -14.33 3.68
CA LEU A 199 2.85 -13.05 3.03
C LEU A 199 4.05 -12.09 3.07
N LEU A 200 4.78 -12.04 4.18
CA LEU A 200 5.96 -11.20 4.34
C LEU A 200 7.11 -11.67 3.43
N THR A 201 7.37 -12.97 3.37
CA THR A 201 8.46 -13.56 2.57
C THR A 201 8.11 -13.71 1.10
N GLY A 202 6.83 -13.82 0.75
CA GLY A 202 6.34 -13.99 -0.61
C GLY A 202 6.10 -15.44 -1.03
N ASP A 203 5.89 -16.30 -0.08
CA ASP A 203 5.43 -17.66 -0.34
C ASP A 203 3.91 -17.64 -0.64
N TRP A 204 3.60 -17.27 -1.88
CA TRP A 204 2.22 -17.12 -2.35
C TRP A 204 1.50 -18.46 -2.46
N ASP A 205 2.23 -19.53 -2.76
CA ASP A 205 1.64 -20.86 -2.89
C ASP A 205 1.07 -21.31 -1.55
N GLN A 206 1.80 -21.15 -0.46
CA GLN A 206 1.31 -21.41 0.87
C GLN A 206 0.25 -20.41 1.33
N ALA A 207 0.44 -19.12 1.05
CA ALA A 207 -0.53 -18.10 1.46
C ALA A 207 -1.92 -18.34 0.85
N GLN A 208 -2.02 -18.79 -0.39
CA GLN A 208 -3.30 -19.07 -1.05
C GLN A 208 -4.04 -20.28 -0.48
N LEU A 209 -3.35 -21.23 0.15
CA LEU A 209 -3.97 -22.38 0.81
C LEU A 209 -4.65 -22.02 2.14
N SER A 210 -4.48 -20.79 2.62
CA SER A 210 -5.04 -20.33 3.89
C SER A 210 -6.58 -20.28 3.86
N GLU A 211 -7.17 -20.61 5.01
CA GLU A 211 -8.62 -20.55 5.20
C GLU A 211 -9.11 -19.10 5.43
N PRO A 212 -10.37 -18.77 5.06
CA PRO A 212 -10.96 -17.43 5.26
C PRO A 212 -10.87 -16.93 6.69
N LYS A 213 -11.04 -17.80 7.68
CA LYS A 213 -10.90 -17.47 9.11
C LYS A 213 -9.50 -16.94 9.44
N ASN A 214 -8.46 -17.63 8.97
CA ASN A 214 -7.07 -17.23 9.22
C ASN A 214 -6.71 -15.95 8.46
N ARG A 215 -7.24 -15.76 7.24
CA ARG A 215 -7.10 -14.49 6.48
C ARG A 215 -7.72 -13.31 7.25
N SER A 216 -8.94 -13.48 7.77
CA SER A 216 -9.62 -12.43 8.55
C SER A 216 -8.85 -12.08 9.82
N GLU A 217 -8.34 -13.09 10.54
CA GLU A 217 -7.53 -12.89 11.76
C GLU A 217 -6.19 -12.21 11.43
N ALA A 218 -5.49 -12.62 10.38
CA ALA A 218 -4.25 -12.00 9.90
C ALA A 218 -4.47 -10.53 9.53
N SER A 219 -5.50 -10.26 8.73
CA SER A 219 -5.87 -8.90 8.32
C SER A 219 -6.15 -7.99 9.51
N GLY A 220 -6.84 -8.51 10.55
CA GLY A 220 -7.09 -7.77 11.79
C GLY A 220 -5.79 -7.42 12.54
N LEU A 221 -4.88 -8.37 12.68
CA LEU A 221 -3.59 -8.16 13.31
C LEU A 221 -2.71 -7.18 12.53
N ILE A 222 -2.66 -7.33 11.21
CA ILE A 222 -1.89 -6.43 10.33
C ILE A 222 -2.42 -5.01 10.40
N ALA A 223 -3.75 -4.83 10.38
CA ALA A 223 -4.36 -3.52 10.51
C ALA A 223 -4.05 -2.87 11.87
N ALA A 224 -4.13 -3.64 12.96
CA ALA A 224 -3.79 -3.15 14.30
C ALA A 224 -2.30 -2.81 14.41
N TYR A 225 -1.43 -3.63 13.84
CA TYR A 225 0.02 -3.41 13.82
C TYR A 225 0.40 -2.17 12.99
N LEU A 226 -0.22 -2.01 11.82
CA LEU A 226 -0.08 -0.81 11.00
C LEU A 226 -0.51 0.46 11.76
N GLN A 227 -1.69 0.42 12.40
CA GLN A 227 -2.20 1.55 13.16
C GLN A 227 -1.29 1.93 14.34
N TRP A 228 -0.68 0.93 15.00
CA TRP A 228 0.28 1.15 16.07
C TRP A 228 1.50 1.94 15.62
N HIS A 229 2.05 1.61 14.44
CA HIS A 229 3.27 2.24 13.93
C HIS A 229 3.04 3.55 13.19
N LEU A 230 1.89 3.71 12.52
CA LEU A 230 1.56 4.93 11.77
C LEU A 230 0.73 5.95 12.59
N GLU A 231 0.48 5.67 13.89
CA GLU A 231 -0.33 6.51 14.81
C GLU A 231 -1.77 6.78 14.35
N ARG A 232 -2.09 6.54 13.09
CA ARG A 232 -3.41 6.72 12.48
C ARG A 232 -3.72 5.58 11.52
N GLY A 233 -4.89 4.97 11.66
CA GLY A 233 -5.40 3.97 10.73
C GLY A 233 -5.65 4.56 9.33
N LEU A 234 -5.69 3.69 8.32
CA LEU A 234 -6.10 4.05 6.96
C LEU A 234 -7.63 4.17 6.91
N ARG A 235 -8.14 5.20 6.26
CA ARG A 235 -9.58 5.46 6.10
C ARG A 235 -10.23 4.47 5.15
N SER A 236 -9.47 3.93 4.22
CA SER A 236 -9.93 2.97 3.21
C SER A 236 -10.03 1.54 3.75
N LEU A 237 -9.28 1.16 4.80
CA LEU A 237 -9.32 -0.20 5.35
C LEU A 237 -10.71 -0.70 5.76
N PRO A 238 -11.57 0.10 6.41
CA PRO A 238 -12.93 -0.34 6.75
C PRO A 238 -13.82 -0.65 5.55
N LEU A 239 -13.47 -0.14 4.36
CA LEU A 239 -14.23 -0.36 3.12
C LEU A 239 -13.84 -1.66 2.42
N VAL A 240 -12.70 -2.25 2.79
CA VAL A 240 -12.23 -3.51 2.20
C VAL A 240 -13.01 -4.66 2.80
N GLU A 241 -13.77 -5.37 1.98
CA GLU A 241 -14.44 -6.61 2.37
C GLU A 241 -13.36 -7.71 2.51
N ARG A 242 -13.10 -8.16 3.75
CA ARG A 242 -12.06 -9.14 4.07
C ARG A 242 -12.59 -10.55 4.27
N VAL A 243 -13.91 -10.70 4.21
CA VAL A 243 -14.59 -11.99 4.29
C VAL A 243 -15.67 -12.01 3.25
N SER A 244 -15.60 -12.93 2.31
CA SER A 244 -16.78 -13.34 1.54
C SER A 244 -17.82 -13.80 2.55
N ARG A 245 -18.95 -13.08 2.69
CA ARG A 245 -20.10 -13.60 3.41
C ARG A 245 -20.53 -14.85 2.66
N GLY A 246 -20.12 -16.03 3.16
CA GLY A 246 -20.65 -17.31 2.74
C GLY A 246 -22.09 -17.47 3.17
#